data_931463fa80b2bd6522ddacefe3196a9e
#
_entry.id   931463fa80b2bd6522ddacefe3196a9e
#
_cell.length_a   1.000
_cell.length_b   1.000
_cell.length_c   1.000
_cell.angle_alpha   90.00
_cell.angle_beta   90.00
_cell.angle_gamma   90.00
#
_symmetry.space_group_name_H-M   'P 1'
#
loop_
_entity.id
_entity.type
_entity.pdbx_description
1 polymer ?
#
loop_
_entity_poly.entity_id
_entity_poly.type
_entity_poly.pdbx_seq_one_letter_code
_entity_poly.pdbx_strand_id
1 'polypeptide(L)'
;MKQDSQPVVLTVGHSTRSLDEFIDLLKAHAVARLVDVRTVPRSRHNPQFNQDTLPGALEITGIHYTHIAGLGGFRRASPESPNGGWRNASFRGYADYMQTNGFAQNLESLLKLARKERVALMC
;
A
#
# COMPACT_ATOMS: atom_id res chain seq x y z
N MET A 1 -1.85 23.49 -19.53
CA MET A 1 -2.04 22.60 -19.61
C MET A 1 -1.71 21.70 -18.90
N LYS A 2 -2.06 21.09 -18.77
CA LYS A 2 -1.75 20.21 -18.05
C LYS A 2 -1.19 19.17 -18.53
N GLN A 3 -0.42 18.70 -18.24
CA GLN A 3 0.07 17.75 -18.70
C GLN A 3 -0.38 16.62 -18.28
N ASP A 4 -0.60 15.81 -18.98
CA ASP A 4 -0.95 14.67 -18.61
C ASP A 4 -0.04 14.05 -17.95
N SER A 5 -0.11 13.98 -17.04
CA SER A 5 0.78 13.38 -16.31
C SER A 5 0.65 12.00 -16.11
N GLN A 6 1.67 11.34 -15.91
CA GLN A 6 1.66 9.99 -15.49
C GLN A 6 1.29 9.92 -14.04
N PRO A 7 0.60 8.85 -13.62
CA PRO A 7 0.27 8.68 -12.21
C PRO A 7 1.54 8.61 -11.39
N VAL A 8 1.53 9.28 -10.25
CA VAL A 8 2.64 9.26 -9.32
C VAL A 8 2.15 8.63 -8.03
N VAL A 9 2.86 7.61 -7.57
CA VAL A 9 2.53 6.92 -6.34
C VAL A 9 3.70 7.07 -5.39
N LEU A 10 3.43 7.67 -4.24
CA LEU A 10 4.44 7.80 -3.19
C LEU A 10 4.40 6.56 -2.31
N THR A 11 5.47 6.31 -1.59
CA THR A 11 5.50 5.21 -0.62
C THR A 11 5.83 5.76 0.75
N VAL A 12 5.26 5.12 1.78
CA VAL A 12 5.52 5.54 3.14
C VAL A 12 5.45 4.34 4.07
N GLY A 13 6.33 4.29 5.05
CA GLY A 13 6.30 3.28 6.09
C GLY A 13 5.83 3.88 7.38
N HIS A 14 4.97 3.18 8.13
CA HIS A 14 4.54 3.70 9.41
C HIS A 14 5.62 3.52 10.48
N SER A 15 6.40 2.44 10.37
CA SER A 15 7.49 2.15 11.32
C SER A 15 6.97 2.27 12.76
N THR A 16 7.71 2.97 13.62
CA THR A 16 7.29 3.20 15.01
C THR A 16 6.81 4.64 15.19
N ARG A 17 6.42 5.32 14.11
CA ARG A 17 5.98 6.71 14.21
C ARG A 17 4.72 6.81 15.04
N SER A 18 4.52 7.93 15.70
CA SER A 18 3.23 8.22 16.30
C SER A 18 2.23 8.48 15.16
N LEU A 19 0.96 8.35 15.47
CA LEU A 19 -0.08 8.61 14.47
C LEU A 19 -0.01 10.07 13.99
N ASP A 20 0.23 11.02 14.90
CA ASP A 20 0.32 12.41 14.52
C ASP A 20 1.48 12.68 13.60
N GLU A 21 2.64 12.08 13.88
CA GLU A 21 3.80 12.21 13.01
C GLU A 21 3.52 11.66 11.62
N PHE A 22 2.84 10.51 11.58
CA PHE A 22 2.52 9.88 10.31
C PHE A 22 1.58 10.75 9.48
N ILE A 23 0.55 11.30 10.11
CA ILE A 23 -0.42 12.15 9.43
C ILE A 23 0.26 13.45 8.97
N ASP A 24 1.13 14.03 9.80
CA ASP A 24 1.86 15.23 9.39
C ASP A 24 2.72 14.96 8.17
N LEU A 25 3.34 13.79 8.12
CA LEU A 25 4.15 13.42 6.96
C LEU A 25 3.30 13.33 5.69
N LEU A 26 2.12 12.73 5.79
CA LEU A 26 1.21 12.65 4.64
C LEU A 26 0.78 14.04 4.19
N LYS A 27 0.46 14.91 5.14
CA LYS A 27 0.03 16.26 4.81
C LYS A 27 1.16 17.08 4.21
N ALA A 28 2.38 16.88 4.68
CA ALA A 28 3.54 17.60 4.16
C ALA A 28 3.76 17.28 2.69
N HIS A 29 3.35 16.10 2.24
CA HIS A 29 3.50 15.70 0.86
C HIS A 29 2.19 15.81 0.08
N ALA A 30 1.19 16.46 0.65
CA ALA A 30 -0.10 16.73 0.00
C ALA A 30 -0.82 15.44 -0.42
N VAL A 31 -0.70 14.38 0.38
CA VAL A 31 -1.33 13.12 0.08
C VAL A 31 -2.84 13.23 0.32
N ALA A 32 -3.63 12.84 -0.67
CA ALA A 32 -5.09 12.88 -0.56
C ALA A 32 -5.66 11.53 -0.15
N ARG A 33 -4.94 10.44 -0.43
CA ARG A 33 -5.42 9.09 -0.11
C ARG A 33 -4.25 8.21 0.29
N LEU A 34 -4.43 7.46 1.38
CA LEU A 34 -3.48 6.44 1.78
C LEU A 34 -4.01 5.10 1.31
N VAL A 35 -3.22 4.38 0.55
CA VAL A 35 -3.57 3.04 0.11
C VAL A 35 -2.76 2.05 0.93
N ASP A 36 -3.47 1.28 1.75
CA ASP A 36 -2.86 0.29 2.64
C ASP A 36 -2.74 -1.00 1.86
N VAL A 37 -1.53 -1.43 1.58
CA VAL A 37 -1.30 -2.66 0.82
C VAL A 37 -0.96 -3.84 1.70
N ARG A 38 -1.03 -3.68 3.03
CA ARG A 38 -0.71 -4.80 3.91
C ARG A 38 -1.72 -5.92 3.71
N THR A 39 -1.23 -7.15 3.57
CA THR A 39 -2.11 -8.31 3.46
C THR A 39 -2.99 -8.42 4.70
N VAL A 40 -2.39 -8.22 5.88
CA VAL A 40 -3.12 -8.15 7.14
C VAL A 40 -2.87 -6.75 7.71
N PRO A 41 -3.86 -5.85 7.69
CA PRO A 41 -3.65 -4.46 8.10
C PRO A 41 -3.66 -4.31 9.62
N ARG A 42 -2.70 -4.95 10.27
CA ARG A 42 -2.55 -4.93 11.71
C ARG A 42 -1.08 -4.82 12.09
N SER A 43 -0.83 -4.22 13.23
CA SER A 43 0.50 -4.18 13.80
C SER A 43 0.37 -4.42 15.29
N ARG A 44 0.99 -5.49 15.77
CA ARG A 44 0.95 -5.81 17.20
C ARG A 44 1.64 -4.73 18.02
N HIS A 45 2.73 -4.20 17.50
CA HIS A 45 3.54 -3.23 18.24
C HIS A 45 3.12 -1.78 17.99
N ASN A 46 2.35 -1.54 16.93
CA ASN A 46 1.92 -0.19 16.57
C ASN A 46 0.43 -0.21 16.24
N PRO A 47 -0.44 -0.47 17.26
CA PRO A 47 -1.87 -0.65 16.99
C PRO A 47 -2.56 0.60 16.45
N GLN A 48 -1.95 1.78 16.58
CA GLN A 48 -2.52 2.99 16.03
C GLN A 48 -2.64 2.92 14.50
N PHE A 49 -1.93 1.99 13.85
CA PHE A 49 -1.99 1.82 12.41
C PHE A 49 -2.87 0.65 11.99
N ASN A 50 -3.64 0.08 12.91
CA ASN A 50 -4.54 -0.99 12.57
C ASN A 50 -5.73 -0.48 11.75
N GLN A 51 -6.31 -1.36 10.96
CA GLN A 51 -7.40 -0.99 10.06
C GLN A 51 -8.64 -0.47 10.80
N ASP A 52 -8.84 -0.87 12.04
CA ASP A 52 -9.99 -0.40 12.80
C ASP A 52 -9.76 0.96 13.46
N THR A 53 -8.54 1.48 13.42
CA THR A 53 -8.20 2.76 14.03
C THR A 53 -7.80 3.81 12.99
N LEU A 54 -6.98 3.39 12.04
CA LEU A 54 -6.33 4.33 11.11
C LEU A 54 -7.31 5.07 10.20
N PRO A 55 -8.30 4.40 9.59
CA PRO A 55 -9.18 5.11 8.65
C PRO A 55 -9.92 6.28 9.30
N GLY A 56 -10.42 6.10 10.52
CA GLY A 56 -11.12 7.16 11.21
C GLY A 56 -10.24 8.35 11.52
N ALA A 57 -8.98 8.09 11.93
CA ALA A 57 -8.05 9.15 12.21
C ALA A 57 -7.69 9.94 10.96
N LEU A 58 -7.56 9.25 9.82
CA LEU A 58 -7.26 9.92 8.56
C LEU A 58 -8.45 10.74 8.07
N GLU A 59 -9.65 10.21 8.24
CA GLU A 59 -10.85 10.90 7.79
C GLU A 59 -11.01 12.26 8.45
N ILE A 60 -10.68 12.35 9.73
CA ILE A 60 -10.74 13.61 10.46
C ILE A 60 -9.86 14.66 9.81
N THR A 61 -8.76 14.25 9.20
CA THR A 61 -7.81 15.18 8.57
C THR A 61 -8.07 15.37 7.08
N GLY A 62 -9.11 14.72 6.55
CA GLY A 62 -9.44 14.86 5.13
C GLY A 62 -8.65 13.93 4.21
N ILE A 63 -7.96 12.94 4.76
CA ILE A 63 -7.22 11.97 3.95
C ILE A 63 -8.06 10.71 3.84
N HIS A 64 -8.29 10.25 2.63
CA HIS A 64 -9.05 9.02 2.41
C HIS A 64 -8.19 7.79 2.64
N TYR A 65 -8.84 6.68 2.93
CA TYR A 65 -8.16 5.41 3.17
C TYR A 65 -8.77 4.33 2.28
N THR A 66 -7.89 3.54 1.65
CA THR A 66 -8.32 2.39 0.86
C THR A 66 -7.37 1.23 1.16
N HIS A 67 -7.91 0.04 1.35
CA HIS A 67 -7.12 -1.16 1.59
C HIS A 67 -7.13 -2.00 0.32
N ILE A 68 -5.97 -2.26 -0.25
CA ILE A 68 -5.84 -3.13 -1.42
C ILE A 68 -4.91 -4.27 -1.05
N ALA A 69 -5.46 -5.27 -0.37
CA ALA A 69 -4.68 -6.41 0.10
C ALA A 69 -4.02 -7.16 -1.05
N GLY A 70 -4.60 -7.09 -2.23
CA GLY A 70 -4.06 -7.77 -3.41
C GLY A 70 -2.71 -7.26 -3.86
N LEU A 71 -2.27 -6.12 -3.33
CA LEU A 71 -0.92 -5.62 -3.60
C LEU A 71 0.05 -5.97 -2.47
N GLY A 72 -0.41 -6.67 -1.45
CA GLY A 72 0.43 -7.04 -0.32
C GLY A 72 1.50 -8.05 -0.68
N GLY A 73 2.59 -8.05 0.09
CA GLY A 73 3.75 -8.86 -0.21
C GLY A 73 3.80 -10.21 0.48
N PHE A 74 2.82 -10.50 1.35
CA PHE A 74 2.86 -11.75 2.10
C PHE A 74 2.17 -12.84 1.30
N ARG A 75 2.93 -13.57 0.51
CA ARG A 75 2.42 -14.64 -0.36
C ARG A 75 3.27 -15.89 -0.23
N ARG A 76 2.63 -17.04 -0.40
CA ARG A 76 3.32 -18.32 -0.36
C ARG A 76 3.80 -18.65 -1.77
N ALA A 77 5.07 -19.08 -1.90
CA ALA A 77 5.60 -19.47 -3.19
C ALA A 77 4.97 -20.78 -3.65
N SER A 78 4.76 -20.90 -4.96
CA SER A 78 4.34 -22.14 -5.57
C SER A 78 5.52 -23.12 -5.59
N PRO A 79 5.27 -24.43 -5.42
CA PRO A 79 6.34 -25.43 -5.53
C PRO A 79 7.04 -25.39 -6.89
N GLU A 80 6.32 -24.94 -7.92
CA GLU A 80 6.87 -24.90 -9.27
C GLU A 80 7.21 -23.49 -9.68
N SER A 81 7.58 -22.66 -8.72
CA SER A 81 7.82 -21.25 -8.96
C SER A 81 8.94 -21.05 -9.97
N PRO A 82 8.72 -20.21 -11.00
CA PRO A 82 9.79 -19.84 -11.92
C PRO A 82 10.77 -18.86 -11.31
N ASN A 83 10.50 -18.39 -10.09
CA ASN A 83 11.32 -17.39 -9.42
C ASN A 83 12.28 -18.03 -8.41
N GLY A 84 12.86 -19.18 -8.79
CA GLY A 84 13.72 -19.94 -7.89
C GLY A 84 15.02 -19.24 -7.52
N GLY A 85 15.35 -18.12 -8.20
CA GLY A 85 16.52 -17.35 -7.82
C GLY A 85 16.36 -16.60 -6.51
N TRP A 86 15.13 -16.44 -6.02
CA TRP A 86 14.89 -15.78 -4.75
C TRP A 86 15.07 -16.77 -3.61
N ARG A 87 15.96 -16.48 -2.69
CA ARG A 87 16.20 -17.38 -1.56
C ARG A 87 15.10 -17.29 -0.52
N ASN A 88 14.58 -16.08 -0.32
CA ASN A 88 13.53 -15.89 0.67
C ASN A 88 12.20 -16.35 0.10
N ALA A 89 11.54 -17.28 0.79
CA ALA A 89 10.29 -17.85 0.30
C ALA A 89 9.18 -16.80 0.16
N SER A 90 9.16 -15.80 1.04
CA SER A 90 8.15 -14.74 0.96
C SER A 90 8.36 -13.88 -0.29
N PHE A 91 9.59 -13.54 -0.60
CA PHE A 91 9.87 -12.78 -1.81
C PHE A 91 9.54 -13.59 -3.05
N ARG A 92 9.87 -14.90 -3.04
CA ARG A 92 9.56 -15.77 -4.17
C ARG A 92 8.05 -15.87 -4.37
N GLY A 93 7.30 -16.00 -3.26
CA GLY A 93 5.84 -16.05 -3.34
C GLY A 93 5.25 -14.78 -3.90
N TYR A 94 5.79 -13.63 -3.53
CA TYR A 94 5.30 -12.37 -4.05
C TYR A 94 5.64 -12.23 -5.54
N ALA A 95 6.84 -12.66 -5.94
CA ALA A 95 7.21 -12.63 -7.35
C ALA A 95 6.28 -13.52 -8.18
N ASP A 96 5.89 -14.68 -7.65
CA ASP A 96 4.91 -15.53 -8.32
C ASP A 96 3.58 -14.81 -8.46
N TYR A 97 3.12 -14.16 -7.39
CA TYR A 97 1.83 -13.48 -7.39
C TYR A 97 1.81 -12.31 -8.38
N MET A 98 2.93 -11.60 -8.52
CA MET A 98 3.00 -10.47 -9.45
C MET A 98 2.76 -10.87 -10.90
N GLN A 99 2.87 -12.16 -11.21
CA GLN A 99 2.64 -12.66 -12.56
C GLN A 99 1.19 -13.09 -12.79
N THR A 100 0.31 -12.87 -11.82
CA THR A 100 -1.08 -13.30 -11.93
C THR A 100 -1.97 -12.16 -12.43
N ASN A 101 -3.12 -12.53 -12.98
CA ASN A 101 -4.13 -11.56 -13.37
C ASN A 101 -4.71 -10.82 -12.16
N GLY A 102 -4.76 -11.50 -11.00
CA GLY A 102 -5.24 -10.86 -9.78
C GLY A 102 -4.38 -9.68 -9.39
N PHE A 103 -3.06 -9.82 -9.49
CA PHE A 103 -2.16 -8.72 -9.20
C PHE A 103 -2.37 -7.58 -10.21
N ALA A 104 -2.50 -7.92 -11.49
CA ALA A 104 -2.68 -6.90 -12.53
C ALA A 104 -3.96 -6.09 -12.30
N GLN A 105 -5.04 -6.75 -11.87
CA GLN A 105 -6.29 -6.06 -11.57
C GLN A 105 -6.15 -5.12 -10.38
N ASN A 106 -5.44 -5.55 -9.35
CA ASN A 106 -5.21 -4.70 -8.18
C ASN A 106 -4.32 -3.51 -8.52
N LEU A 107 -3.32 -3.74 -9.36
CA LEU A 107 -2.46 -2.65 -9.81
C LEU A 107 -3.26 -1.63 -10.63
N GLU A 108 -4.17 -2.10 -11.47
CA GLU A 108 -5.00 -1.21 -12.26
C GLU A 108 -5.89 -0.36 -11.37
N SER A 109 -6.43 -0.94 -10.30
CA SER A 109 -7.24 -0.19 -9.34
C SER A 109 -6.42 0.92 -8.69
N LEU A 110 -5.17 0.62 -8.31
CA LEU A 110 -4.28 1.60 -7.72
C LEU A 110 -4.00 2.74 -8.72
N LEU A 111 -3.72 2.40 -9.96
CA LEU A 111 -3.38 3.41 -10.95
C LEU A 111 -4.57 4.32 -11.24
N LYS A 112 -5.78 3.79 -11.21
CA LYS A 112 -6.97 4.62 -11.37
C LYS A 112 -7.08 5.64 -10.25
N LEU A 113 -6.80 5.24 -9.02
CA LEU A 113 -6.82 6.16 -7.89
C LEU A 113 -5.72 7.21 -8.05
N ALA A 114 -4.53 6.79 -8.46
CA ALA A 114 -3.39 7.69 -8.59
C ALA A 114 -3.59 8.73 -9.68
N ARG A 115 -4.43 8.43 -10.68
CA ARG A 115 -4.74 9.39 -11.72
C ARG A 115 -5.70 10.47 -11.24
N LYS A 116 -6.48 10.17 -10.21
CA LYS A 116 -7.46 11.12 -9.69
C LYS A 116 -6.96 11.95 -8.54
N GLU A 117 -6.05 11.43 -7.74
CA GLU A 117 -5.60 12.10 -6.54
C GLU A 117 -4.19 11.64 -6.19
N ARG A 118 -3.57 12.38 -5.29
CA ARG A 118 -2.21 12.07 -4.87
C ARG A 118 -2.27 10.97 -3.84
N VAL A 119 -1.65 9.83 -4.14
CA VAL A 119 -1.76 8.61 -3.37
C VAL A 119 -0.41 8.24 -2.75
N ALA A 120 -0.44 7.75 -1.53
CA ALA A 120 0.73 7.13 -0.90
C ALA A 120 0.40 5.68 -0.56
N LEU A 121 1.33 4.78 -0.86
CA LEU A 121 1.22 3.38 -0.45
C LEU A 121 1.85 3.20 0.92
N MET A 122 1.16 2.48 1.79
CA MET A 122 1.69 2.12 3.10
C MET A 122 1.83 0.61 3.18
N CYS A 123 3.00 0.16 3.58
CA CYS A 123 3.23 -1.25 3.79
C CYS A 123 3.94 -1.52 5.12
#